data_48872d09c95fc792b47858887f95dac3
#
_entry.id   48872d09c95fc792b47858887f95dac3
#
_cell.length_a   1.000
_cell.length_b   1.000
_cell.length_c   1.000
_cell.angle_alpha   90.00
_cell.angle_beta   90.00
_cell.angle_gamma   90.00
#
_symmetry.space_group_name_H-M   'P 1'
#
loop_
_entity.id
_entity.type
_entity.pdbx_description
1 polymer ?
#
loop_
_entity_poly.entity_id
_entity_poly.type
_entity_poly.pdbx_seq_one_letter_code
_entity_poly.pdbx_strand_id
1 'polypeptide(L)'
;VIRLEDGTEYETSFVLNASYASVNQILQKLENVGTEKFKIKYELCEIILCKPTEKLKPIGLTVMDGPFFSIMPFGCTGLHSLTSVTFTPHVTSYEELPTFSCQKGLEGGENSCTPGHLGNCSECPHKPESAWMYMSQLANKYMKAEYGYTYQQSLYSMKPILKSSEVDDSRPTAIKVLSERPTF
;
A
#
# COMPACT_ATOMS: atom_id res chain seq x y z
N VAL A 1 2.26 24.26 15.32
CA VAL A 1 2.91 23.25 16.17
C VAL A 1 2.46 21.88 15.74
N ILE A 2 3.40 20.93 15.62
CA ILE A 2 3.13 19.50 15.40
C ILE A 2 3.46 18.81 16.71
N ARG A 3 2.50 18.06 17.25
CA ARG A 3 2.70 17.24 18.44
C ARG A 3 2.74 15.77 18.05
N LEU A 4 3.80 15.07 18.43
CA LEU A 4 3.94 13.63 18.26
C LEU A 4 3.27 12.86 19.41
N GLU A 5 3.07 11.55 19.22
CA GLU A 5 2.44 10.68 20.22
C GLU A 5 3.28 10.52 21.50
N ASP A 6 4.60 10.68 21.41
CA ASP A 6 5.53 10.70 22.55
C ASP A 6 5.55 12.05 23.34
N GLY A 7 4.70 13.01 22.92
CA GLY A 7 4.62 14.34 23.50
C GLY A 7 5.63 15.34 22.95
N THR A 8 6.51 14.95 22.04
CA THR A 8 7.45 15.87 21.39
C THR A 8 6.70 16.87 20.53
N GLU A 9 7.08 18.15 20.62
CA GLU A 9 6.49 19.23 19.84
C GLU A 9 7.50 19.86 18.89
N TYR A 10 7.05 20.11 17.66
CA TYR A 10 7.82 20.84 16.63
C TYR A 10 7.08 22.10 16.22
N GLU A 11 7.76 23.23 16.26
CA GLU A 11 7.28 24.47 15.68
C GLU A 11 7.85 24.62 14.27
N THR A 12 6.98 24.86 13.28
CA THR A 12 7.37 24.98 11.88
C THR A 12 6.41 25.90 11.12
N SER A 13 6.92 26.59 10.13
CA SER A 13 6.12 27.43 9.24
C SER A 13 5.36 26.65 8.17
N PHE A 14 5.80 25.44 7.84
CA PHE A 14 5.20 24.63 6.80
C PHE A 14 5.11 23.16 7.23
N VAL A 15 4.03 22.50 6.83
CA VAL A 15 3.80 21.08 7.02
C VAL A 15 3.43 20.47 5.68
N LEU A 16 4.15 19.43 5.27
CA LEU A 16 3.80 18.59 4.14
C LEU A 16 3.26 17.25 4.64
N ASN A 17 1.99 16.99 4.39
CA ASN A 17 1.41 15.67 4.62
C ASN A 17 1.61 14.80 3.37
N ALA A 18 2.62 13.95 3.38
CA ALA A 18 2.95 12.97 2.33
C ALA A 18 2.86 11.53 2.89
N SER A 19 1.90 11.27 3.79
CA SER A 19 1.78 10.02 4.54
C SER A 19 1.07 8.89 3.78
N TYR A 20 0.97 8.98 2.46
CA TYR A 20 0.44 7.95 1.54
C TYR A 20 -0.96 7.48 1.96
N ALA A 21 -1.11 6.22 2.41
CA ALA A 21 -2.39 5.66 2.84
C ALA A 21 -2.98 6.35 4.08
N SER A 22 -2.15 7.04 4.87
CA SER A 22 -2.56 7.73 6.09
C SER A 22 -2.90 9.20 5.88
N VAL A 23 -2.96 9.68 4.64
CA VAL A 23 -3.19 11.11 4.33
C VAL A 23 -4.48 11.64 4.97
N ASN A 24 -5.59 10.90 4.88
CA ASN A 24 -6.87 11.29 5.46
C ASN A 24 -6.88 11.18 7.00
N GLN A 25 -6.12 10.25 7.56
CA GLN A 25 -5.94 10.10 9.01
C GLN A 25 -5.25 11.33 9.61
N ILE A 26 -4.21 11.83 8.93
CA ILE A 26 -3.52 13.07 9.35
C ILE A 26 -4.43 14.28 9.17
N LEU A 27 -5.16 14.39 8.03
CA LEU A 27 -6.11 15.47 7.80
C LEU A 27 -7.19 15.54 8.90
N GLN A 28 -7.64 14.41 9.42
CA GLN A 28 -8.63 14.35 10.49
C GLN A 28 -8.11 14.92 11.83
N LYS A 29 -6.80 14.89 12.04
CA LYS A 29 -6.16 15.40 13.27
C LYS A 29 -5.91 16.91 13.24
N LEU A 30 -6.13 17.58 12.10
CA LEU A 30 -5.93 19.03 11.97
C LEU A 30 -7.06 19.77 12.64
N GLU A 31 -6.73 20.60 13.63
CA GLU A 31 -7.66 21.47 14.31
C GLU A 31 -7.92 22.75 13.49
N ASN A 32 -9.14 23.26 13.57
CA ASN A 32 -9.54 24.57 12.99
C ASN A 32 -9.42 24.71 11.47
N VAL A 33 -9.23 23.62 10.76
CA VAL A 33 -9.21 23.61 9.29
C VAL A 33 -10.34 22.70 8.83
N GLY A 34 -11.39 23.28 8.24
CA GLY A 34 -12.47 22.54 7.59
C GLY A 34 -11.91 21.79 6.37
N THR A 35 -11.23 20.68 6.61
CA THR A 35 -10.54 19.93 5.57
C THR A 35 -11.45 18.87 4.98
N GLU A 36 -11.83 19.06 3.72
CA GLU A 36 -12.39 17.99 2.92
C GLU A 36 -11.30 16.93 2.71
N LYS A 37 -11.59 15.69 3.06
CA LYS A 37 -10.70 14.55 2.87
C LYS A 37 -10.61 14.17 1.38
N PHE A 38 -9.53 13.50 1.01
CA PHE A 38 -9.42 12.92 -0.32
C PHE A 38 -10.41 11.76 -0.48
N LYS A 39 -11.09 11.70 -1.62
CA LYS A 39 -11.94 10.57 -1.99
C LYS A 39 -11.06 9.40 -2.44
N ILE A 40 -10.74 8.52 -1.52
CA ILE A 40 -9.81 7.40 -1.71
C ILE A 40 -10.56 6.08 -1.59
N LYS A 41 -10.20 5.13 -2.45
CA LYS A 41 -10.41 3.70 -2.27
C LYS A 41 -9.12 3.12 -1.67
N TYR A 42 -9.23 2.32 -0.63
CA TYR A 42 -8.10 1.65 0.01
C TYR A 42 -8.10 0.17 -0.35
N GLU A 43 -6.97 -0.33 -0.79
CA GLU A 43 -6.77 -1.76 -1.07
C GLU A 43 -5.69 -2.32 -0.14
N LEU A 44 -6.02 -3.40 0.59
CA LEU A 44 -5.00 -4.22 1.25
C LEU A 44 -4.35 -5.09 0.18
N CYS A 45 -3.12 -4.78 -0.15
CA CYS A 45 -2.35 -5.41 -1.23
C CYS A 45 -1.24 -6.30 -0.69
N GLU A 46 -0.97 -7.38 -1.43
CA GLU A 46 0.17 -8.27 -1.23
C GLU A 46 1.22 -8.04 -2.30
N ILE A 47 2.48 -7.97 -1.91
CA ILE A 47 3.63 -8.09 -2.78
C ILE A 47 4.38 -9.35 -2.38
N ILE A 48 4.48 -10.31 -3.29
CA ILE A 48 5.20 -11.56 -3.04
C ILE A 48 6.67 -11.37 -3.38
N LEU A 49 7.55 -11.68 -2.45
CA LEU A 49 8.97 -11.71 -2.69
C LEU A 49 9.42 -13.13 -3.06
N CYS A 50 10.14 -13.23 -4.16
CA CYS A 50 10.62 -14.46 -4.75
C CYS A 50 12.14 -14.45 -4.86
N LYS A 51 12.76 -15.61 -4.69
CA LYS A 51 14.16 -15.83 -5.02
C LYS A 51 14.27 -16.25 -6.50
N PRO A 52 14.86 -15.42 -7.37
CA PRO A 52 14.97 -15.72 -8.81
C PRO A 52 16.11 -16.72 -9.08
N THR A 53 16.00 -17.42 -10.22
CA THR A 53 17.16 -18.13 -10.82
C THR A 53 18.21 -17.12 -11.32
N GLU A 54 19.45 -17.56 -11.55
CA GLU A 54 20.50 -16.67 -12.06
C GLU A 54 20.13 -16.04 -13.42
N LYS A 55 19.34 -16.73 -14.26
CA LYS A 55 18.87 -16.16 -15.53
C LYS A 55 17.83 -15.08 -15.36
N LEU A 56 16.95 -15.19 -14.37
CA LEU A 56 15.92 -14.19 -14.09
C LEU A 56 16.48 -12.99 -13.32
N LYS A 57 17.51 -13.18 -12.52
CA LYS A 57 18.06 -12.17 -11.60
C LYS A 57 18.33 -10.79 -12.21
N PRO A 58 18.88 -10.64 -13.43
CA PRO A 58 19.10 -9.33 -14.06
C PRO A 58 17.86 -8.79 -14.78
N ILE A 59 16.73 -9.49 -14.77
CA ILE A 59 15.60 -9.20 -15.65
C ILE A 59 14.38 -8.74 -14.83
N GLY A 60 13.78 -7.62 -15.23
CA GLY A 60 12.43 -7.25 -14.89
C GLY A 60 11.49 -7.58 -16.04
N LEU A 61 10.36 -8.21 -15.74
CA LEU A 61 9.37 -8.63 -16.73
C LEU A 61 7.98 -8.13 -16.31
N THR A 62 7.26 -7.55 -17.28
CA THR A 62 5.82 -7.26 -17.15
C THR A 62 5.11 -7.83 -18.36
N VAL A 63 4.07 -8.64 -18.11
CA VAL A 63 3.16 -9.13 -19.13
C VAL A 63 1.93 -8.24 -19.15
N MET A 64 1.63 -7.66 -20.31
CA MET A 64 0.51 -6.74 -20.57
C MET A 64 -0.46 -7.37 -21.58
N ASP A 65 -1.66 -6.77 -21.71
CA ASP A 65 -2.71 -7.23 -22.64
C ASP A 65 -3.26 -8.62 -22.32
N GLY A 66 -3.78 -8.77 -21.12
CA GLY A 66 -4.37 -10.02 -20.64
C GLY A 66 -4.32 -10.11 -19.12
N PRO A 67 -4.08 -11.28 -18.56
CA PRO A 67 -3.88 -11.41 -17.14
C PRO A 67 -2.52 -10.81 -16.74
N PHE A 68 -2.54 -9.53 -16.40
CA PHE A 68 -1.36 -8.76 -16.04
C PHE A 68 -0.64 -9.33 -14.82
N PHE A 69 0.67 -9.54 -14.96
CA PHE A 69 1.56 -9.73 -13.83
C PHE A 69 2.90 -9.05 -14.09
N SER A 70 3.60 -8.75 -13.02
CA SER A 70 4.98 -8.25 -13.08
C SER A 70 5.85 -9.05 -12.13
N ILE A 71 7.07 -9.37 -12.59
CA ILE A 71 8.14 -9.89 -11.77
C ILE A 71 9.35 -8.98 -11.94
N MET A 72 9.75 -8.29 -10.88
CA MET A 72 10.72 -7.19 -10.95
C MET A 72 11.76 -7.31 -9.85
N PRO A 73 13.04 -6.96 -10.10
CA PRO A 73 14.03 -6.85 -9.05
C PRO A 73 13.51 -5.96 -7.90
N PHE A 74 13.62 -6.44 -6.67
CA PHE A 74 13.16 -5.73 -5.48
C PHE A 74 14.31 -5.01 -4.80
N GLY A 75 14.62 -3.81 -5.25
CA GLY A 75 15.74 -3.00 -4.76
C GLY A 75 17.06 -3.77 -4.84
N CYS A 76 17.90 -3.62 -3.80
CA CYS A 76 19.19 -4.29 -3.69
C CYS A 76 19.12 -5.60 -2.86
N THR A 77 17.95 -6.20 -2.69
CA THR A 77 17.76 -7.39 -1.85
C THR A 77 18.21 -8.70 -2.48
N GLY A 78 18.39 -8.73 -3.80
CA GLY A 78 18.60 -9.95 -4.57
C GLY A 78 17.33 -10.78 -4.78
N LEU A 79 16.17 -10.28 -4.31
CA LEU A 79 14.87 -10.87 -4.54
C LEU A 79 14.13 -10.16 -5.70
N HIS A 80 13.06 -10.77 -6.16
CA HIS A 80 12.10 -10.16 -7.07
C HIS A 80 10.75 -10.03 -6.39
N SER A 81 10.02 -8.96 -6.72
CA SER A 81 8.60 -8.83 -6.39
C SER A 81 7.76 -9.47 -7.49
N LEU A 82 6.78 -10.28 -7.10
CA LEU A 82 5.73 -10.78 -7.99
C LEU A 82 4.42 -10.12 -7.60
N THR A 83 3.77 -9.50 -8.58
CA THR A 83 2.47 -8.82 -8.44
C THR A 83 1.56 -9.14 -9.60
N SER A 84 0.25 -9.08 -9.41
CA SER A 84 -0.75 -9.25 -10.44
C SER A 84 -1.91 -8.29 -10.20
N VAL A 85 -2.44 -7.67 -11.22
CA VAL A 85 -3.59 -6.77 -11.11
C VAL A 85 -4.78 -7.48 -10.44
N THR A 86 -4.98 -8.76 -10.77
CA THR A 86 -6.11 -9.54 -10.25
C THR A 86 -5.93 -10.01 -8.80
N PHE A 87 -4.71 -10.41 -8.42
CA PHE A 87 -4.49 -11.13 -7.17
C PHE A 87 -3.73 -10.32 -6.10
N THR A 88 -3.10 -9.20 -6.48
CA THR A 88 -2.41 -8.32 -5.54
C THR A 88 -3.38 -7.66 -4.54
N PRO A 89 -4.57 -7.13 -4.93
CA PRO A 89 -5.56 -6.66 -3.98
C PRO A 89 -6.32 -7.83 -3.34
N HIS A 90 -6.31 -7.90 -2.01
CA HIS A 90 -7.07 -8.90 -1.24
C HIS A 90 -8.40 -8.37 -0.74
N VAL A 91 -8.40 -7.16 -0.20
CA VAL A 91 -9.59 -6.54 0.38
C VAL A 91 -9.61 -5.05 0.03
N THR A 92 -10.80 -4.55 -0.24
CA THR A 92 -11.04 -3.16 -0.61
C THR A 92 -11.95 -2.46 0.38
N SER A 93 -11.65 -1.20 0.71
CA SER A 93 -12.51 -0.30 1.49
C SER A 93 -12.78 0.98 0.70
N TYR A 94 -14.05 1.39 0.67
CA TYR A 94 -14.52 2.64 0.07
C TYR A 94 -14.87 3.70 1.12
N GLU A 95 -14.64 3.38 2.40
CA GLU A 95 -14.89 4.29 3.49
C GLU A 95 -13.97 5.52 3.43
N GLU A 96 -14.29 6.53 4.20
CA GLU A 96 -13.52 7.77 4.26
C GLU A 96 -12.12 7.57 4.86
N LEU A 97 -12.01 6.62 5.77
CA LEU A 97 -10.77 6.12 6.36
C LEU A 97 -10.60 4.65 6.03
N PRO A 98 -9.36 4.12 6.02
CA PRO A 98 -9.12 2.71 5.71
C PRO A 98 -9.75 1.79 6.76
N THR A 99 -10.94 1.26 6.45
CA THR A 99 -11.74 0.45 7.36
C THR A 99 -11.86 -0.98 6.83
N PHE A 100 -11.36 -1.95 7.60
CA PHE A 100 -11.29 -3.35 7.21
C PHE A 100 -11.74 -4.29 8.32
N SER A 101 -12.28 -5.45 7.95
CA SER A 101 -12.71 -6.45 8.93
C SER A 101 -11.57 -7.01 9.79
N CYS A 102 -10.34 -7.04 9.26
CA CYS A 102 -9.17 -7.50 10.02
C CYS A 102 -8.80 -6.60 11.21
N GLN A 103 -9.31 -5.37 11.26
CA GLN A 103 -9.06 -4.43 12.37
C GLN A 103 -9.87 -4.76 13.63
N LYS A 104 -10.92 -5.56 13.50
CA LYS A 104 -11.76 -5.94 14.65
C LYS A 104 -10.95 -6.74 15.66
N GLY A 105 -10.96 -6.29 16.91
CA GLY A 105 -10.22 -6.92 18.00
C GLY A 105 -8.73 -6.56 18.09
N LEU A 106 -8.25 -5.63 17.24
CA LEU A 106 -6.89 -5.08 17.31
C LEU A 106 -6.85 -3.69 17.95
N GLU A 107 -7.88 -3.33 18.69
CA GLU A 107 -7.98 -2.05 19.40
C GLU A 107 -7.16 -2.13 20.69
N GLY A 108 -6.14 -1.29 20.79
CA GLY A 108 -5.31 -1.18 22.00
C GLY A 108 -4.23 -2.27 22.14
N GLY A 109 -2.99 -1.88 22.04
CA GLY A 109 -1.80 -2.74 22.16
C GLY A 109 -0.71 -2.31 21.18
N GLU A 110 0.45 -2.95 21.26
CA GLU A 110 1.62 -2.64 20.41
C GLU A 110 1.33 -2.82 18.90
N ASN A 111 0.37 -3.69 18.54
CA ASN A 111 -0.05 -3.94 17.16
C ASN A 111 -1.44 -3.35 16.87
N SER A 112 -1.81 -2.26 17.53
CA SER A 112 -3.09 -1.59 17.31
C SER A 112 -3.26 -1.19 15.85
N CYS A 113 -4.41 -1.57 15.26
CA CYS A 113 -4.78 -1.18 13.91
C CYS A 113 -6.26 -0.77 13.90
N THR A 114 -6.51 0.49 13.63
CA THR A 114 -7.85 1.08 13.55
C THR A 114 -7.98 1.91 12.27
N PRO A 115 -9.18 2.34 11.88
CA PRO A 115 -9.33 3.28 10.78
C PRO A 115 -8.55 4.59 10.97
N GLY A 116 -8.35 5.01 12.23
CA GLY A 116 -7.58 6.22 12.60
C GLY A 116 -6.07 6.00 12.71
N HIS A 117 -5.61 4.76 12.78
CA HIS A 117 -4.20 4.39 12.94
C HIS A 117 -3.93 3.03 12.31
N LEU A 118 -3.19 3.00 11.20
CA LEU A 118 -2.82 1.76 10.52
C LEU A 118 -1.60 1.11 11.15
N GLY A 119 -1.72 -0.15 11.52
CA GLY A 119 -0.61 -1.00 11.93
C GLY A 119 0.16 -1.57 10.74
N ASN A 120 1.21 -2.35 11.03
CA ASN A 120 1.98 -3.06 10.00
C ASN A 120 1.20 -4.28 9.49
N CYS A 121 0.66 -4.17 8.27
CA CYS A 121 -0.13 -5.24 7.67
C CYS A 121 0.65 -6.54 7.47
N SER A 122 1.97 -6.48 7.26
CA SER A 122 2.82 -7.67 7.10
C SER A 122 2.95 -8.49 8.38
N GLU A 123 2.84 -7.85 9.54
CA GLU A 123 2.92 -8.45 10.88
C GLU A 123 1.54 -8.72 11.49
N CYS A 124 0.46 -8.28 10.82
CA CYS A 124 -0.90 -8.42 11.30
C CYS A 124 -1.28 -9.92 11.47
N PRO A 125 -1.78 -10.36 12.63
CA PRO A 125 -2.24 -11.72 12.83
C PRO A 125 -3.48 -12.07 11.99
N HIS A 126 -4.22 -11.05 11.54
CA HIS A 126 -5.42 -11.19 10.71
C HIS A 126 -5.14 -10.89 9.23
N LYS A 127 -3.88 -10.88 8.80
CA LYS A 127 -3.55 -10.72 7.37
C LYS A 127 -4.14 -11.88 6.55
N PRO A 128 -4.56 -11.65 5.31
CA PRO A 128 -5.09 -12.69 4.45
C PRO A 128 -4.03 -13.76 4.12
N GLU A 129 -4.50 -14.94 3.73
CA GLU A 129 -3.61 -15.96 3.16
C GLU A 129 -2.98 -15.43 1.87
N SER A 130 -1.74 -15.85 1.62
CA SER A 130 -1.02 -15.42 0.43
C SER A 130 -1.67 -15.94 -0.86
N ALA A 131 -1.78 -15.07 -1.84
CA ALA A 131 -2.20 -15.41 -3.21
C ALA A 131 -1.06 -16.06 -4.04
N TRP A 132 0.02 -16.52 -3.40
CA TRP A 132 1.16 -17.14 -4.06
C TRP A 132 0.77 -18.21 -5.09
N MET A 133 -0.12 -19.12 -4.73
CA MET A 133 -0.54 -20.20 -5.62
C MET A 133 -1.15 -19.66 -6.91
N TYR A 134 -1.99 -18.64 -6.82
CA TYR A 134 -2.65 -18.04 -7.99
C TYR A 134 -1.68 -17.20 -8.82
N MET A 135 -0.87 -16.35 -8.19
CA MET A 135 0.08 -15.49 -8.88
C MET A 135 1.19 -16.30 -9.57
N SER A 136 1.71 -17.33 -8.89
CA SER A 136 2.75 -18.18 -9.46
C SER A 136 2.22 -19.04 -10.62
N GLN A 137 1.01 -19.60 -10.50
CA GLN A 137 0.38 -20.33 -11.61
C GLN A 137 0.14 -19.43 -12.81
N LEU A 138 -0.29 -18.19 -12.59
CA LEU A 138 -0.47 -17.20 -13.66
C LEU A 138 0.86 -16.93 -14.37
N ALA A 139 1.89 -16.55 -13.61
CA ALA A 139 3.19 -16.21 -14.19
C ALA A 139 3.84 -17.39 -14.91
N ASN A 140 3.75 -18.60 -14.37
CA ASN A 140 4.33 -19.81 -14.96
C ASN A 140 3.71 -20.21 -16.31
N LYS A 141 2.52 -19.69 -16.65
CA LYS A 141 1.95 -19.89 -18.00
C LYS A 141 2.76 -19.17 -19.10
N TYR A 142 3.47 -18.10 -18.73
CA TYR A 142 4.18 -17.23 -19.68
C TYR A 142 5.71 -17.32 -19.54
N MET A 143 6.20 -17.90 -18.44
CA MET A 143 7.62 -17.98 -18.17
C MET A 143 8.19 -19.37 -18.51
N LYS A 144 9.36 -19.38 -19.13
CA LYS A 144 10.12 -20.62 -19.35
C LYS A 144 10.76 -21.07 -18.03
N ALA A 145 10.91 -22.37 -17.82
CA ALA A 145 11.44 -22.97 -16.60
C ALA A 145 12.83 -22.42 -16.19
N GLU A 146 13.65 -22.04 -17.13
CA GLU A 146 14.99 -21.48 -16.89
C GLU A 146 14.98 -20.10 -16.22
N TYR A 147 13.85 -19.36 -16.31
CA TYR A 147 13.57 -18.09 -15.63
C TYR A 147 12.70 -18.30 -14.39
N GLY A 148 12.90 -19.43 -13.73
CA GLY A 148 12.12 -19.80 -12.56
C GLY A 148 12.43 -18.96 -11.33
N TYR A 149 11.58 -19.10 -10.34
CA TYR A 149 11.67 -18.42 -9.05
C TYR A 149 10.98 -19.27 -7.96
N THR A 150 11.34 -19.02 -6.71
CA THR A 150 10.74 -19.69 -5.55
C THR A 150 10.20 -18.67 -4.56
N TYR A 151 9.11 -19.03 -3.89
CA TYR A 151 8.51 -18.20 -2.84
C TYR A 151 9.52 -17.95 -1.71
N GLN A 152 9.58 -16.73 -1.24
CA GLN A 152 10.37 -16.35 -0.08
C GLN A 152 9.49 -15.85 1.06
N GLN A 153 8.69 -14.82 0.79
CA GLN A 153 7.75 -14.23 1.76
C GLN A 153 6.73 -13.33 1.06
N SER A 154 5.69 -12.97 1.79
CA SER A 154 4.71 -11.97 1.38
C SER A 154 4.81 -10.73 2.24
N LEU A 155 4.78 -9.57 1.60
CA LEU A 155 4.64 -8.27 2.24
C LEU A 155 3.23 -7.76 1.99
N TYR A 156 2.60 -7.22 3.03
CA TYR A 156 1.27 -6.63 2.93
C TYR A 156 1.33 -5.14 3.22
N SER A 157 0.60 -4.37 2.44
CA SER A 157 0.59 -2.91 2.54
C SER A 157 -0.76 -2.35 2.11
N MET A 158 -1.09 -1.18 2.63
CA MET A 158 -2.28 -0.45 2.23
C MET A 158 -1.97 0.43 1.04
N LYS A 159 -2.72 0.28 -0.06
CA LYS A 159 -2.61 1.08 -1.28
C LYS A 159 -3.80 2.02 -1.40
N PRO A 160 -3.59 3.34 -1.36
CA PRO A 160 -4.62 4.32 -1.64
C PRO A 160 -4.76 4.54 -3.15
N ILE A 161 -5.99 4.61 -3.64
CA ILE A 161 -6.32 4.91 -5.03
C ILE A 161 -7.38 6.02 -5.01
N LEU A 162 -7.16 7.10 -5.76
CA LEU A 162 -8.17 8.14 -5.91
C LEU A 162 -9.41 7.55 -6.60
N LYS A 163 -10.59 7.77 -6.04
CA LYS A 163 -11.85 7.25 -6.63
C LYS A 163 -12.11 7.76 -8.04
N SER A 164 -11.62 8.97 -8.38
CA SER A 164 -11.68 9.50 -9.74
C SER A 164 -10.89 8.67 -10.75
N SER A 165 -9.83 8.00 -10.31
CA SER A 165 -8.98 7.17 -11.18
C SER A 165 -9.62 5.83 -11.58
N GLU A 166 -10.75 5.45 -10.97
CA GLU A 166 -11.44 4.21 -11.34
C GLU A 166 -12.20 4.31 -12.66
N VAL A 167 -12.42 5.54 -13.15
CA VAL A 167 -13.17 5.78 -14.40
C VAL A 167 -12.26 5.66 -15.63
N ASP A 168 -10.99 6.07 -15.51
CA ASP A 168 -10.08 6.23 -16.64
C ASP A 168 -8.69 5.60 -16.41
N ASP A 169 -8.51 4.83 -15.33
CA ASP A 169 -7.21 4.26 -14.91
C ASP A 169 -6.08 5.30 -14.77
N SER A 170 -6.42 6.59 -14.70
CA SER A 170 -5.43 7.64 -14.48
C SER A 170 -4.76 7.47 -13.11
N ARG A 171 -3.55 7.98 -12.98
CA ARG A 171 -2.80 7.97 -11.72
C ARG A 171 -2.32 9.40 -11.41
N PRO A 172 -3.24 10.38 -11.29
CA PRO A 172 -2.83 11.75 -11.06
C PRO A 172 -2.19 11.91 -9.68
N THR A 173 -1.23 12.81 -9.59
CA THR A 173 -0.75 13.30 -8.30
C THR A 173 -1.75 14.32 -7.78
N ALA A 174 -2.42 14.01 -6.68
CA ALA A 174 -3.33 14.94 -6.03
C ALA A 174 -2.54 15.81 -5.06
N ILE A 175 -2.64 17.13 -5.23
CA ILE A 175 -2.05 18.13 -4.34
C ILE A 175 -3.18 19.02 -3.83
N LYS A 176 -3.23 19.21 -2.51
CA LYS A 176 -4.17 20.13 -1.86
C LYS A 176 -3.42 21.08 -0.97
N VAL A 177 -3.54 22.37 -1.26
CA VAL A 177 -3.02 23.44 -0.40
C VAL A 177 -4.13 23.85 0.57
N LEU A 178 -3.90 23.67 1.86
CA LEU A 178 -4.89 23.96 2.90
C LEU A 178 -4.80 25.41 3.39
N SER A 179 -3.61 26.00 3.34
CA SER A 179 -3.40 27.40 3.65
C SER A 179 -2.19 27.94 2.86
N GLU A 180 -2.35 29.09 2.23
CA GLU A 180 -1.26 29.81 1.56
C GLU A 180 -0.39 30.60 2.56
N ARG A 181 -0.91 30.80 3.77
CA ARG A 181 -0.19 31.45 4.88
C ARG A 181 -0.28 30.59 6.10
N PRO A 182 0.82 30.40 6.84
CA PRO A 182 0.75 29.73 8.13
C PRO A 182 -0.26 30.48 9.01
N THR A 183 -1.31 29.81 9.42
CA THR A 183 -2.20 30.28 10.48
C THR A 183 -1.57 29.87 11.79
N PHE A 184 -1.10 30.85 12.55
CA PHE A 184 -0.63 30.66 13.91
C PHE A 184 -1.81 30.68 14.87
#